data_669c8bbaa63cc70a1c368f8c3f9bd2b8
#
_entry.id   669c8bbaa63cc70a1c368f8c3f9bd2b8
#
_cell.length_a   1.000
_cell.length_b   1.000
_cell.length_c   1.000
_cell.angle_alpha   90.00
_cell.angle_beta   90.00
_cell.angle_gamma   90.00
#
_symmetry.space_group_name_H-M   'P 1'
#
loop_
_entity.id
_entity.type
_entity.pdbx_description
1 polymer ?
#
loop_
_entity_poly.entity_id
_entity_poly.type
_entity_poly.pdbx_seq_one_letter_code
_entity_poly.pdbx_strand_id
1 'polypeptide(L)' 'MTYLEAAYRYQTPPGEAELRAIDSVREVYGIQRIQFDEKERTVRVRFDASRLKGAAVARMLRQAGIDVQEQLALA' A
#
# COMPACT_ATOMS: atom_id res chain seq x y z
N MET A 1 -17.19 -6.89 -8.45
CA MET A 1 -15.93 -6.52 -7.80
C MET A 1 -15.17 -5.53 -8.65
N THR A 2 -14.71 -4.47 -8.05
CA THR A 2 -13.96 -3.45 -8.76
C THR A 2 -12.58 -3.32 -8.13
N TYR A 3 -11.56 -3.73 -8.86
CA TYR A 3 -10.19 -3.61 -8.39
C TYR A 3 -9.56 -2.35 -8.94
N LEU A 4 -8.93 -1.60 -8.05
CA LEU A 4 -8.11 -0.45 -8.42
C LEU A 4 -6.69 -0.71 -7.94
N GLU A 5 -5.74 -0.04 -8.58
CA GLU A 5 -4.35 -0.07 -8.15
C GLU A 5 -3.94 1.34 -7.78
N ALA A 6 -3.52 1.52 -6.54
CA ALA A 6 -3.00 2.78 -6.07
C ALA A 6 -1.48 2.68 -5.94
N ALA A 7 -0.78 3.70 -6.39
CA ALA A 7 0.68 3.77 -6.26
C ALA A 7 1.03 4.96 -5.41
N TYR A 8 1.94 4.75 -4.47
CA TYR A 8 2.39 5.80 -3.55
C TYR A 8 3.91 5.85 -3.54
N ARG A 9 4.43 7.07 -3.38
CA ARG A 9 5.86 7.25 -3.16
C ARG A 9 6.13 7.24 -1.66
N TYR A 10 7.20 6.57 -1.27
CA TYR A 10 7.68 6.63 0.11
C TYR A 10 9.11 7.14 0.14
N GLN A 11 9.51 7.77 1.25
CA GLN A 11 10.82 8.37 1.37
C GLN A 11 11.83 7.38 1.95
N THR A 12 11.46 6.74 3.03
CA THR A 12 12.35 5.84 3.76
C THR A 12 12.11 4.40 3.36
N PRO A 13 13.12 3.68 2.85
CA PRO A 13 12.95 2.26 2.55
C PRO A 13 12.48 1.49 3.78
N PRO A 14 11.47 0.62 3.64
CA PRO A 14 10.96 -0.14 4.76
C PRO A 14 12.00 -1.13 5.26
N GLY A 15 12.11 -1.22 6.59
CA GLY A 15 12.95 -2.20 7.23
C GLY A 15 12.19 -3.50 7.48
N GLU A 16 12.83 -4.42 8.20
CA GLU A 16 12.26 -5.73 8.46
C GLU A 16 10.94 -5.65 9.24
N ALA A 17 10.87 -4.77 10.23
CA ALA A 17 9.65 -4.63 11.03
C ALA A 17 8.48 -4.12 10.19
N GLU A 18 8.74 -3.15 9.30
CA GLU A 18 7.72 -2.60 8.42
C GLU A 18 7.24 -3.64 7.41
N LEU A 19 8.15 -4.44 6.88
CA LEU A 19 7.78 -5.49 5.94
C LEU A 19 6.94 -6.58 6.60
N ARG A 20 7.20 -6.90 7.86
CA ARG A 20 6.35 -7.81 8.63
C ARG A 20 4.97 -7.24 8.84
N ALA A 21 4.88 -5.94 9.14
CA ALA A 21 3.60 -5.27 9.31
C ALA A 21 2.81 -5.28 8.00
N ILE A 22 3.49 -5.14 6.87
CA ILE A 22 2.86 -5.22 5.55
C ILE A 22 2.29 -6.61 5.30
N ASP A 23 2.92 -7.67 5.78
CA ASP A 23 2.37 -9.01 5.64
C ASP A 23 1.00 -9.12 6.31
N SER A 24 0.79 -8.44 7.43
CA SER A 24 -0.52 -8.36 8.07
C SER A 24 -1.51 -7.57 7.24
N VAL A 25 -1.07 -6.49 6.60
CA VAL A 25 -1.93 -5.70 5.73
C VAL A 25 -2.39 -6.53 4.53
N ARG A 26 -1.53 -7.40 4.01
CA ARG A 26 -1.89 -8.29 2.90
C ARG A 26 -3.06 -9.22 3.24
N GLU A 27 -3.29 -9.50 4.51
CA GLU A 27 -4.38 -10.36 4.97
C GLU A 27 -5.68 -9.60 5.16
N VAL A 28 -5.68 -8.27 5.05
CA VAL A 28 -6.89 -7.47 5.19
C VAL A 28 -7.84 -7.76 4.02
N TYR A 29 -9.11 -8.01 4.36
CA TYR A 29 -10.12 -8.29 3.35
C TYR A 29 -10.28 -7.09 2.42
N GLY A 30 -10.14 -7.33 1.13
CA GLY A 30 -10.17 -6.27 0.12
C GLY A 30 -8.79 -5.92 -0.43
N ILE A 31 -7.73 -6.28 0.27
CA ILE A 31 -6.36 -6.11 -0.26
C ILE A 31 -6.03 -7.34 -1.09
N GLN A 32 -5.69 -7.12 -2.35
CA GLN A 32 -5.35 -8.23 -3.25
C GLN A 32 -3.83 -8.40 -3.40
N ARG A 33 -3.11 -7.29 -3.53
CA ARG A 33 -1.67 -7.35 -3.81
C ARG A 33 -0.99 -6.10 -3.30
N ILE A 34 0.20 -6.26 -2.74
CA ILE A 34 1.09 -5.16 -2.37
C ILE A 34 2.46 -5.46 -2.96
N GLN A 35 2.98 -4.55 -3.76
CA GLN A 35 4.29 -4.68 -4.38
C GLN A 35 5.12 -3.43 -4.13
N PHE A 36 6.38 -3.64 -3.78
CA PHE A 36 7.34 -2.55 -3.59
C PHE A 36 8.28 -2.49 -4.78
N ASP A 37 8.56 -1.29 -5.24
CA ASP A 37 9.63 -1.02 -6.20
C ASP A 37 10.68 -0.19 -5.46
N GLU A 38 11.71 -0.85 -4.97
CA GLU A 38 12.74 -0.21 -4.16
C GLU A 38 13.53 0.83 -4.96
N LYS A 39 13.74 0.57 -6.24
CA LYS A 39 14.49 1.46 -7.11
C LYS A 39 13.79 2.80 -7.27
N GLU A 40 12.48 2.77 -7.46
CA GLU A 40 11.66 3.97 -7.65
C GLU A 40 11.09 4.49 -6.33
N ARG A 41 11.27 3.76 -5.24
CA ARG A 41 10.69 4.06 -3.94
C ARG A 41 9.19 4.24 -4.01
N THR A 42 8.55 3.29 -4.65
CA THR A 42 7.09 3.27 -4.78
C THR A 42 6.52 1.98 -4.23
N VAL A 43 5.29 2.06 -3.77
CA VAL A 43 4.52 0.90 -3.35
C VAL A 43 3.20 0.92 -4.10
N ARG A 44 2.84 -0.23 -4.68
CA ARG A 44 1.60 -0.39 -5.41
C ARG A 44 0.70 -1.35 -4.65
N VAL A 45 -0.56 -0.95 -4.50
CA VAL A 45 -1.55 -1.75 -3.80
C VAL A 45 -2.74 -1.96 -4.71
N ARG A 46 -3.07 -3.22 -4.99
CA ARG A 46 -4.28 -3.58 -5.69
C ARG A 46 -5.32 -3.96 -4.66
N PHE A 47 -6.46 -3.31 -4.71
CA PHE A 47 -7.51 -3.49 -3.70
C PHE A 47 -8.89 -3.46 -4.34
N ASP A 48 -9.85 -4.03 -3.63
CA ASP A 48 -11.25 -4.04 -4.04
C ASP A 48 -11.89 -2.72 -3.60
N ALA A 49 -12.11 -1.84 -4.57
CA ALA A 49 -12.65 -0.50 -4.32
C ALA A 49 -14.10 -0.52 -3.84
N SER A 50 -14.79 -1.65 -3.97
CA SER A 50 -16.14 -1.79 -3.42
C SER A 50 -16.12 -2.02 -1.90
N ARG A 51 -14.95 -2.34 -1.34
CA ARG A 51 -14.79 -2.62 0.09
C ARG A 51 -13.89 -1.63 0.80
N LEU A 52 -12.91 -1.09 0.10
CA LEU A 52 -11.91 -0.19 0.68
C LEU A 52 -11.82 1.08 -0.17
N LYS A 53 -11.55 2.19 0.49
CA LYS A 53 -11.26 3.45 -0.18
C LYS A 53 -9.76 3.65 -0.23
N GLY A 54 -9.29 4.43 -1.22
CA GLY A 54 -7.87 4.73 -1.34
C GLY A 54 -7.28 5.35 -0.07
N ALA A 55 -8.05 6.22 0.60
CA ALA A 55 -7.60 6.82 1.86
C ALA A 55 -7.38 5.78 2.95
N ALA A 56 -8.20 4.74 2.99
CA ALA A 56 -8.03 3.65 3.95
C ALA A 56 -6.76 2.85 3.65
N VAL A 57 -6.48 2.62 2.37
CA VAL A 57 -5.26 1.93 1.96
C VAL A 57 -4.01 2.71 2.40
N ALA A 58 -3.99 4.02 2.13
CA ALA A 58 -2.87 4.86 2.55
C ALA A 58 -2.69 4.84 4.07
N ARG A 59 -3.80 4.86 4.82
CA ARG A 59 -3.75 4.79 6.28
C ARG A 59 -3.13 3.48 6.76
N MET A 60 -3.53 2.36 6.14
CA MET A 60 -2.97 1.06 6.50
C MET A 60 -1.46 1.01 6.26
N LEU A 61 -0.99 1.57 5.15
CA LEU A 61 0.42 1.62 4.86
C LEU A 61 1.16 2.45 5.91
N ARG A 62 0.61 3.61 6.28
CA ARG A 62 1.22 4.47 7.30
C ARG A 62 1.24 3.79 8.66
N GLN A 63 0.18 3.10 9.02
CA GLN A 63 0.13 2.36 10.28
C GLN A 63 1.13 1.22 10.32
N ALA A 64 1.47 0.67 9.17
CA ALA A 64 2.51 -0.37 9.08
C ALA A 64 3.92 0.22 9.15
N GLY A 65 4.04 1.54 9.16
CA GLY A 65 5.32 2.22 9.24
C GLY A 65 5.90 2.65 7.91
N ILE A 66 5.13 2.54 6.83
CA ILE A 66 5.58 2.99 5.52
C ILE A 66 5.38 4.50 5.44
N ASP A 67 6.46 5.19 5.12
CA ASP A 67 6.49 6.65 5.04
C ASP A 67 5.90 7.13 3.72
N VAL A 68 4.60 6.97 3.56
CA VAL A 68 3.89 7.34 2.33
C VAL A 68 3.83 8.84 2.19
N GLN A 69 4.39 9.37 1.11
CA GLN A 69 4.48 10.79 0.84
C GLN A 69 3.36 11.30 -0.05
N GLU A 70 3.22 10.72 -1.23
CA GLU A 70 2.19 11.17 -2.16
C GLU A 70 1.61 10.00 -2.93
N GLN A 71 0.38 10.17 -3.36
CA GLN A 71 -0.26 9.21 -4.26
C GLN A 71 0.12 9.58 -5.70
N LEU A 72 0.78 8.62 -6.38
CA LEU A 72 1.24 8.83 -7.75
C LEU A 72 0.17 8.48 -8.77
N ALA A 73 -0.63 7.47 -8.49
CA ALA A 73 -1.65 7.00 -9.41
C ALA A 73 -2.76 6.26 -8.68
N LEU A 74 -3.94 6.26 -9.27
CA LEU A 74 -5.07 5.45 -8.87
C LEU A 74 -5.79 5.01 -10.14
N ALA A 75 -5.74 3.73 -10.45
CA ALA A 75 -6.32 3.23 -11.70
C ALA A 75 -7.12 1.95 -11.49
#